data_c1f4bf8059763189060a1a90c06edee9
#
_entry.id   c1f4bf8059763189060a1a90c06edee9
#
_cell.length_a   1.000
_cell.length_b   1.000
_cell.length_c   1.000
_cell.angle_alpha   90.00
_cell.angle_beta   90.00
_cell.angle_gamma   90.00
#
_symmetry.space_group_name_H-M   'P 1'
#
loop_
_entity.id
_entity.type
_entity.pdbx_description
1 polymer ?
#
loop_
_entity_poly.entity_id
_entity_poly.type
_entity_poly.pdbx_seq_one_letter_code
_entity_poly.pdbx_strand_id
1 'polypeptide(L)'
;MDRLFVSNFVNKTPFAAVNLVMPFIMVFGGIGFMFGTGGSALVAKTMGEGDKHRANQYFTMIIAATLICGVIISTLGVIFMEPISVFLGADAEMLPDCVLYGRIVLAFNTAYMLQNVFQSFLIAAEKPKLGLWVTVAAGVTNMALDALFMAVFHWGVAGAAIATGISQIVGGVLPLVYFLRPNSSLLQLTKTKLELRPILQASGNGASELVSNVTASVVGML
;
A
#
# COMPACT_ATOMS: atom_id res chain seq x y z
N MET A 1 0.95 -9.07 -11.45
CA MET A 1 1.90 -10.18 -11.66
C MET A 1 1.41 -11.46 -11.03
N ASP A 2 1.05 -11.45 -9.76
CA ASP A 2 0.54 -12.63 -9.02
C ASP A 2 -0.51 -13.45 -9.80
N ARG A 3 -1.48 -12.77 -10.44
CA ARG A 3 -2.54 -13.46 -11.20
C ARG A 3 -2.00 -14.36 -12.31
N LEU A 4 -0.92 -13.98 -12.98
CA LEU A 4 -0.31 -14.81 -14.06
C LEU A 4 0.38 -16.05 -13.48
N PHE A 5 1.08 -15.90 -12.35
CA PHE A 5 1.73 -17.04 -11.70
C PHE A 5 0.69 -17.96 -11.05
N VAL A 6 -0.30 -17.40 -10.34
CA VAL A 6 -1.37 -18.20 -9.72
C VAL A 6 -2.15 -18.99 -10.78
N SER A 7 -2.48 -18.38 -11.93
CA SER A 7 -3.22 -19.07 -13.00
C SER A 7 -2.47 -20.23 -13.66
N ASN A 8 -1.14 -20.20 -13.65
CA ASN A 8 -0.30 -21.22 -14.30
C ASN A 8 0.18 -22.33 -13.34
N PHE A 9 0.34 -22.02 -12.07
CA PHE A 9 0.97 -22.94 -11.09
C PHE A 9 0.02 -23.39 -9.98
N VAL A 10 -1.21 -22.85 -9.92
CA VAL A 10 -2.18 -23.16 -8.86
C VAL A 10 -3.53 -23.52 -9.48
N ASN A 11 -4.33 -24.35 -8.78
CA ASN A 11 -5.65 -24.79 -9.22
C ASN A 11 -6.65 -23.61 -9.36
N LYS A 12 -7.82 -23.88 -9.98
CA LYS A 12 -8.85 -22.87 -10.25
C LYS A 12 -9.41 -22.20 -8.99
N THR A 13 -9.61 -22.96 -7.91
CA THR A 13 -10.18 -22.46 -6.64
C THR A 13 -9.31 -21.40 -5.99
N PRO A 14 -7.98 -21.59 -5.80
CA PRO A 14 -7.10 -20.56 -5.26
C PRO A 14 -7.01 -19.31 -6.14
N PHE A 15 -7.07 -19.46 -7.47
CA PHE A 15 -7.10 -18.32 -8.39
C PHE A 15 -8.38 -17.47 -8.21
N ALA A 16 -9.53 -18.12 -8.04
CA ALA A 16 -10.78 -17.45 -7.75
C ALA A 16 -10.74 -16.72 -6.41
N ALA A 17 -10.14 -17.33 -5.37
CA ALA A 17 -9.94 -16.72 -4.06
C ALA A 17 -9.14 -15.43 -4.13
N VAL A 18 -8.01 -15.42 -4.84
CA VAL A 18 -7.19 -14.20 -5.05
C VAL A 18 -8.01 -13.11 -5.75
N ASN A 19 -8.75 -13.45 -6.81
CA ASN A 19 -9.55 -12.48 -7.55
C ASN A 19 -10.70 -11.89 -6.72
N LEU A 20 -11.28 -12.67 -5.79
CA LEU A 20 -12.33 -12.21 -4.90
C LEU A 20 -11.82 -11.22 -3.85
N VAL A 21 -10.64 -11.49 -3.26
CA VAL A 21 -10.10 -10.74 -2.13
C VAL A 21 -9.31 -9.49 -2.58
N MET A 22 -8.64 -9.55 -3.74
CA MET A 22 -7.78 -8.47 -4.25
C MET A 22 -8.48 -7.09 -4.32
N PRO A 23 -9.70 -6.94 -4.89
CA PRO A 23 -10.35 -5.65 -4.96
C PRO A 23 -10.63 -5.05 -3.58
N PHE A 24 -10.96 -5.90 -2.59
CA PHE A 24 -11.15 -5.46 -1.21
C PHE A 24 -9.85 -4.90 -0.60
N ILE A 25 -8.71 -5.57 -0.80
CA ILE A 25 -7.41 -5.09 -0.36
C ILE A 25 -7.03 -3.77 -1.04
N MET A 26 -7.35 -3.61 -2.32
CA MET A 26 -7.09 -2.38 -3.07
C MET A 26 -7.82 -1.15 -2.50
N VAL A 27 -9.00 -1.32 -1.91
CA VAL A 27 -9.72 -0.24 -1.22
C VAL A 27 -8.90 0.31 -0.06
N PHE A 28 -8.27 -0.55 0.74
CA PHE A 28 -7.40 -0.09 1.83
C PHE A 28 -6.12 0.57 1.33
N GLY A 29 -5.55 0.08 0.23
CA GLY A 29 -4.45 0.77 -0.45
C GLY A 29 -4.84 2.16 -0.95
N GLY A 30 -6.12 2.36 -1.32
CA GLY A 30 -6.68 3.65 -1.71
C GLY A 30 -6.55 4.72 -0.63
N ILE A 31 -6.58 4.35 0.65
CA ILE A 31 -6.30 5.26 1.78
C ILE A 31 -4.85 5.77 1.71
N GLY A 32 -3.90 4.92 1.34
CA GLY A 32 -2.52 5.32 1.09
C GLY A 32 -2.41 6.34 -0.05
N PHE A 33 -3.12 6.13 -1.17
CA PHE A 33 -3.20 7.10 -2.26
C PHE A 33 -3.83 8.43 -1.81
N MET A 34 -4.91 8.39 -1.04
CA MET A 34 -5.57 9.57 -0.48
C MET A 34 -4.58 10.40 0.35
N PHE A 35 -3.86 9.80 1.28
CA PHE A 35 -2.84 10.49 2.08
C PHE A 35 -1.65 10.95 1.23
N GLY A 36 -1.25 10.18 0.23
CA GLY A 36 -0.15 10.50 -0.67
C GLY A 36 -0.44 11.72 -1.51
N THR A 37 -1.51 11.70 -2.31
CA THR A 37 -1.87 12.79 -3.23
C THR A 37 -2.33 14.03 -2.48
N GLY A 38 -3.23 13.88 -1.52
CA GLY A 38 -3.72 15.02 -0.74
C GLY A 38 -2.66 15.63 0.17
N GLY A 39 -1.81 14.78 0.75
CA GLY A 39 -0.69 15.22 1.58
C GLY A 39 0.42 15.90 0.79
N SER A 40 0.81 15.35 -0.36
CA SER A 40 1.82 15.96 -1.21
C SER A 40 1.38 17.32 -1.75
N ALA A 41 0.08 17.48 -2.08
CA ALA A 41 -0.49 18.77 -2.48
C ALA A 41 -0.42 19.80 -1.34
N LEU A 42 -0.78 19.42 -0.11
CA LEU A 42 -0.70 20.30 1.06
C LEU A 42 0.75 20.71 1.35
N VAL A 43 1.68 19.77 1.31
CA VAL A 43 3.10 20.01 1.55
C VAL A 43 3.72 20.89 0.45
N ALA A 44 3.42 20.61 -0.82
CA ALA A 44 3.92 21.40 -1.94
C ALA A 44 3.39 22.85 -1.88
N LYS A 45 2.13 23.06 -1.53
CA LYS A 45 1.55 24.38 -1.31
C LYS A 45 2.29 25.14 -0.22
N THR A 46 2.47 24.53 0.96
CA THR A 46 3.15 25.15 2.11
C THR A 46 4.62 25.47 1.79
N MET A 47 5.27 24.60 1.01
CA MET A 47 6.63 24.84 0.53
C MET A 47 6.70 26.02 -0.44
N GLY A 48 5.72 26.16 -1.35
CA GLY A 48 5.58 27.29 -2.28
C GLY A 48 5.31 28.62 -1.56
N GLU A 49 4.68 28.60 -0.39
CA GLU A 49 4.48 29.76 0.49
C GLU A 49 5.77 30.15 1.25
N GLY A 50 6.85 29.38 1.11
CA GLY A 50 8.16 29.66 1.71
C GLY A 50 8.37 29.03 3.10
N ASP A 51 7.36 28.38 3.70
CA ASP A 51 7.47 27.78 5.04
C ASP A 51 7.93 26.32 4.96
N LYS A 52 9.23 26.14 4.70
CA LYS A 52 9.86 24.80 4.62
C LYS A 52 9.76 24.01 5.93
N HIS A 53 9.82 24.70 7.08
CA HIS A 53 9.74 24.01 8.37
C HIS A 53 8.38 23.37 8.56
N ARG A 54 7.33 24.10 8.30
CA ARG A 54 5.94 23.63 8.40
C ARG A 54 5.61 22.55 7.35
N ALA A 55 6.15 22.68 6.15
CA ALA A 55 6.02 21.65 5.11
C ALA A 55 6.61 20.30 5.56
N ASN A 56 7.79 20.31 6.18
CA ASN A 56 8.41 19.11 6.74
C ASN A 56 7.63 18.53 7.93
N GLN A 57 7.01 19.38 8.75
CA GLN A 57 6.12 18.93 9.82
C GLN A 57 4.88 18.21 9.23
N TYR A 58 4.24 18.79 8.22
CA TYR A 58 3.10 18.18 7.54
C TYR A 58 3.47 16.86 6.88
N PHE A 59 4.60 16.80 6.19
CA PHE A 59 5.13 15.54 5.64
C PHE A 59 5.24 14.47 6.73
N THR A 60 5.89 14.80 7.85
CA THR A 60 6.06 13.86 8.97
C THR A 60 4.72 13.41 9.57
N MET A 61 3.77 14.34 9.74
CA MET A 61 2.43 14.03 10.26
C MET A 61 1.68 13.06 9.37
N ILE A 62 1.77 13.24 8.04
CA ILE A 62 1.08 12.36 7.08
C ILE A 62 1.70 10.96 7.07
N ILE A 63 3.02 10.85 7.11
CA ILE A 63 3.70 9.55 7.24
C ILE A 63 3.29 8.85 8.55
N ALA A 64 3.28 9.58 9.67
CA ALA A 64 2.85 9.02 10.95
C ALA A 64 1.37 8.61 10.94
N ALA A 65 0.48 9.43 10.37
CA ALA A 65 -0.94 9.09 10.21
C ALA A 65 -1.13 7.85 9.35
N THR A 66 -0.38 7.72 8.24
CA THR A 66 -0.40 6.55 7.38
C THR A 66 0.04 5.29 8.12
N LEU A 67 1.09 5.37 8.93
CA LEU A 67 1.56 4.25 9.76
C LEU A 67 0.49 3.83 10.77
N ILE A 68 -0.09 4.78 11.50
CA ILE A 68 -1.12 4.50 12.51
C ILE A 68 -2.36 3.88 11.86
N CYS A 69 -2.90 4.51 10.82
CA CYS A 69 -4.05 3.99 10.07
C CYS A 69 -3.75 2.62 9.46
N GLY A 70 -2.56 2.45 8.87
CA GLY A 70 -2.12 1.19 8.27
C GLY A 70 -2.08 0.05 9.29
N VAL A 71 -1.49 0.27 10.46
CA VAL A 71 -1.44 -0.73 11.53
C VAL A 71 -2.85 -1.09 12.03
N ILE A 72 -3.71 -0.09 12.23
CA ILE A 72 -5.10 -0.33 12.66
C ILE A 72 -5.85 -1.16 11.61
N ILE A 73 -5.79 -0.77 10.34
CA ILE A 73 -6.46 -1.47 9.24
C ILE A 73 -5.90 -2.87 9.06
N SER A 74 -4.57 -3.04 9.10
CA SER A 74 -3.92 -4.34 9.01
C SER A 74 -4.39 -5.27 10.13
N THR A 75 -4.39 -4.79 11.36
CA THR A 75 -4.79 -5.58 12.53
C THR A 75 -6.26 -5.99 12.45
N LEU A 76 -7.15 -5.05 12.19
CA LEU A 76 -8.58 -5.33 12.05
C LEU A 76 -8.86 -6.23 10.84
N GLY A 77 -8.21 -5.97 9.72
CA GLY A 77 -8.37 -6.78 8.51
C GLY A 77 -7.94 -8.23 8.70
N VAL A 78 -6.81 -8.48 9.36
CA VAL A 78 -6.34 -9.85 9.66
C VAL A 78 -7.31 -10.57 10.60
N ILE A 79 -7.85 -9.89 11.62
CA ILE A 79 -8.80 -10.46 12.58
C ILE A 79 -10.13 -10.80 11.90
N PHE A 80 -10.66 -9.87 11.11
CA PHE A 80 -11.98 -9.99 10.48
C PHE A 80 -11.95 -10.57 9.05
N MET A 81 -10.82 -11.14 8.60
CA MET A 81 -10.69 -11.63 7.22
C MET A 81 -11.70 -12.74 6.88
N GLU A 82 -12.00 -13.61 7.83
CA GLU A 82 -12.95 -14.71 7.62
C GLU A 82 -14.39 -14.20 7.37
N PRO A 83 -15.02 -13.41 8.26
CA PRO A 83 -16.34 -12.85 7.98
C PRO A 83 -16.35 -11.94 6.74
N ILE A 84 -15.26 -11.26 6.44
CA ILE A 84 -15.13 -10.47 5.22
C ILE A 84 -15.16 -11.37 3.98
N SER A 85 -14.43 -12.48 3.98
CA SER A 85 -14.42 -13.44 2.86
C SER A 85 -15.80 -14.02 2.60
N VAL A 86 -16.53 -14.38 3.64
CA VAL A 86 -17.91 -14.86 3.54
C VAL A 86 -18.83 -13.76 2.96
N PHE A 87 -18.70 -12.54 3.44
CA PHE A 87 -19.47 -11.39 2.93
C PHE A 87 -19.18 -11.10 1.44
N LEU A 88 -17.94 -11.30 0.98
CA LEU A 88 -17.56 -11.16 -0.42
C LEU A 88 -18.07 -12.30 -1.31
N GLY A 89 -18.63 -13.35 -0.73
CA GLY A 89 -19.22 -14.46 -1.48
C GLY A 89 -18.32 -15.69 -1.61
N ALA A 90 -17.32 -15.85 -0.73
CA ALA A 90 -16.51 -17.06 -0.70
C ALA A 90 -17.36 -18.26 -0.30
N ASP A 91 -17.34 -19.32 -1.13
CA ASP A 91 -17.93 -20.61 -0.79
C ASP A 91 -17.04 -21.41 0.18
N ALA A 92 -17.55 -22.54 0.66
CA ALA A 92 -16.86 -23.38 1.65
C ALA A 92 -15.53 -23.95 1.13
N GLU A 93 -15.40 -24.16 -0.18
CA GLU A 93 -14.18 -24.70 -0.81
C GLU A 93 -13.09 -23.61 -0.93
N MET A 94 -13.49 -22.38 -1.25
CA MET A 94 -12.61 -21.24 -1.52
C MET A 94 -12.23 -20.46 -0.25
N LEU A 95 -13.05 -20.56 0.81
CA LEU A 95 -12.88 -19.77 2.04
C LEU A 95 -11.50 -19.91 2.69
N PRO A 96 -10.90 -21.11 2.83
CA PRO A 96 -9.56 -21.25 3.40
C PRO A 96 -8.49 -20.46 2.65
N ASP A 97 -8.52 -20.48 1.31
CA ASP A 97 -7.57 -19.76 0.46
C ASP A 97 -7.78 -18.25 0.53
N CYS A 98 -9.04 -17.78 0.57
CA CYS A 98 -9.40 -16.39 0.77
C CYS A 98 -8.83 -15.85 2.09
N VAL A 99 -9.04 -16.58 3.17
CA VAL A 99 -8.60 -16.20 4.52
C VAL A 99 -7.08 -16.22 4.60
N LEU A 100 -6.41 -17.25 4.08
CA LEU A 100 -4.96 -17.38 4.08
C LEU A 100 -4.30 -16.24 3.29
N TYR A 101 -4.72 -16.05 2.03
CA TYR A 101 -4.21 -14.99 1.17
C TYR A 101 -4.46 -13.60 1.77
N GLY A 102 -5.71 -13.35 2.16
CA GLY A 102 -6.12 -12.06 2.69
C GLY A 102 -5.39 -11.68 3.98
N ARG A 103 -5.24 -12.61 4.92
CA ARG A 103 -4.49 -12.36 6.17
C ARG A 103 -3.04 -12.03 5.90
N ILE A 104 -2.37 -12.76 5.00
CA ILE A 104 -0.96 -12.50 4.67
C ILE A 104 -0.83 -11.12 4.03
N VAL A 105 -1.61 -10.81 3.00
CA VAL A 105 -1.48 -9.51 2.29
C VAL A 105 -1.87 -8.35 3.20
N LEU A 106 -2.92 -8.49 4.02
CA LEU A 106 -3.33 -7.45 4.98
C LEU A 106 -2.29 -7.22 6.08
N ALA A 107 -1.53 -8.23 6.49
CA ALA A 107 -0.42 -8.04 7.42
C ALA A 107 0.65 -7.08 6.86
N PHE A 108 0.82 -7.04 5.54
CA PHE A 108 1.75 -6.14 4.84
C PHE A 108 1.10 -4.83 4.34
N ASN A 109 -0.22 -4.66 4.54
CA ASN A 109 -0.96 -3.51 4.01
C ASN A 109 -0.41 -2.15 4.48
N THR A 110 0.15 -2.06 5.68
CA THR A 110 0.84 -0.84 6.16
C THR A 110 2.00 -0.45 5.24
N ALA A 111 2.80 -1.43 4.80
CA ALA A 111 3.88 -1.19 3.85
C ALA A 111 3.35 -0.78 2.46
N TYR A 112 2.24 -1.36 2.03
CA TYR A 112 1.55 -0.98 0.80
C TYR A 112 1.05 0.47 0.83
N MET A 113 0.40 0.88 1.93
CA MET A 113 -0.02 2.27 2.11
C MET A 113 1.17 3.22 2.10
N LEU A 114 2.26 2.89 2.78
CA LEU A 114 3.49 3.70 2.77
C LEU A 114 4.09 3.81 1.38
N GLN A 115 4.14 2.72 0.61
CA GLN A 115 4.61 2.73 -0.77
C GLN A 115 3.83 3.74 -1.62
N ASN A 116 2.49 3.76 -1.53
CA ASN A 116 1.64 4.68 -2.28
C ASN A 116 1.85 6.13 -1.83
N VAL A 117 1.97 6.37 -0.53
CA VAL A 117 2.27 7.69 0.02
C VAL A 117 3.62 8.19 -0.47
N PHE A 118 4.67 7.37 -0.41
CA PHE A 118 6.00 7.79 -0.83
C PHE A 118 6.13 8.01 -2.34
N GLN A 119 5.35 7.32 -3.18
CA GLN A 119 5.32 7.63 -4.62
C GLN A 119 4.94 9.10 -4.87
N SER A 120 3.91 9.61 -4.19
CA SER A 120 3.49 11.01 -4.31
C SER A 120 4.52 11.96 -3.70
N PHE A 121 5.05 11.64 -2.54
CA PHE A 121 6.02 12.51 -1.86
C PHE A 121 7.40 12.55 -2.53
N LEU A 122 7.84 11.50 -3.20
CA LEU A 122 9.09 11.52 -3.96
C LEU A 122 9.01 12.47 -5.16
N ILE A 123 7.81 12.64 -5.74
CA ILE A 123 7.58 13.64 -6.78
C ILE A 123 7.64 15.05 -6.16
N ALA A 124 6.94 15.29 -5.05
CA ALA A 124 6.94 16.56 -4.34
C ALA A 124 8.33 16.93 -3.77
N ALA A 125 9.17 15.95 -3.47
CA ALA A 125 10.54 16.11 -3.00
C ALA A 125 11.56 16.32 -4.14
N GLU A 126 11.10 16.45 -5.40
CA GLU A 126 11.95 16.56 -6.60
C GLU A 126 12.88 15.35 -6.81
N LYS A 127 12.43 14.15 -6.39
CA LYS A 127 13.18 12.90 -6.52
C LYS A 127 12.41 11.82 -7.33
N PRO A 128 11.82 12.17 -8.51
CA PRO A 128 11.03 11.20 -9.28
C PRO A 128 11.87 10.01 -9.77
N LYS A 129 13.16 10.22 -10.05
CA LYS A 129 14.08 9.12 -10.42
C LYS A 129 14.21 8.08 -9.30
N LEU A 130 14.28 8.53 -8.04
CA LEU A 130 14.31 7.62 -6.90
C LEU A 130 13.00 6.85 -6.79
N GLY A 131 11.85 7.52 -6.98
CA GLY A 131 10.54 6.88 -7.02
C GLY A 131 10.46 5.78 -8.08
N LEU A 132 10.96 6.05 -9.28
CA LEU A 132 11.04 5.06 -10.36
C LEU A 132 11.89 3.85 -9.95
N TRP A 133 13.10 4.08 -9.41
CA TRP A 133 13.98 2.98 -8.98
C TRP A 133 13.37 2.13 -7.88
N VAL A 134 12.70 2.75 -6.90
CA VAL A 134 12.00 2.04 -5.82
C VAL A 134 10.87 1.19 -6.39
N THR A 135 10.07 1.73 -7.32
CA THR A 135 8.99 0.98 -7.98
C THR A 135 9.53 -0.20 -8.79
N VAL A 136 10.60 0.02 -9.55
CA VAL A 136 11.26 -1.06 -10.32
C VAL A 136 11.82 -2.12 -9.37
N ALA A 137 12.51 -1.72 -8.31
CA ALA A 137 13.06 -2.65 -7.30
C ALA A 137 11.95 -3.49 -6.65
N ALA A 138 10.84 -2.86 -6.23
CA ALA A 138 9.68 -3.58 -5.68
C ALA A 138 9.08 -4.55 -6.71
N GLY A 139 8.90 -4.13 -7.96
CA GLY A 139 8.37 -4.96 -9.05
C GLY A 139 9.28 -6.16 -9.38
N VAL A 140 10.59 -5.94 -9.49
CA VAL A 140 11.56 -7.03 -9.70
C VAL A 140 11.58 -8.00 -8.52
N THR A 141 11.53 -7.48 -7.29
CA THR A 141 11.45 -8.32 -6.07
C THR A 141 10.20 -9.19 -6.09
N ASN A 142 9.03 -8.62 -6.42
CA ASN A 142 7.79 -9.38 -6.52
C ASN A 142 7.92 -10.51 -7.57
N MET A 143 8.36 -10.18 -8.80
CA MET A 143 8.50 -11.18 -9.87
C MET A 143 9.48 -12.30 -9.51
N ALA A 144 10.62 -11.96 -8.90
CA ALA A 144 11.63 -12.93 -8.51
C ALA A 144 11.13 -13.87 -7.40
N LEU A 145 10.42 -13.30 -6.41
CA LEU A 145 9.87 -14.06 -5.30
C LEU A 145 8.64 -14.89 -5.71
N ASP A 146 7.79 -14.40 -6.62
CA ASP A 146 6.71 -15.19 -7.22
C ASP A 146 7.27 -16.42 -7.91
N ALA A 147 8.29 -16.27 -8.76
CA ALA A 147 8.94 -17.37 -9.41
C ALA A 147 9.56 -18.36 -8.39
N LEU A 148 10.21 -17.85 -7.35
CA LEU A 148 10.85 -18.69 -6.33
C LEU A 148 9.81 -19.43 -5.48
N PHE A 149 8.81 -18.74 -4.94
CA PHE A 149 7.87 -19.35 -3.99
C PHE A 149 6.82 -20.21 -4.67
N MET A 150 6.41 -19.87 -5.90
CA MET A 150 5.39 -20.62 -6.61
C MET A 150 5.96 -21.69 -7.52
N ALA A 151 7.01 -21.40 -8.31
CA ALA A 151 7.56 -22.35 -9.26
C ALA A 151 8.59 -23.31 -8.63
N VAL A 152 9.38 -22.86 -7.66
CA VAL A 152 10.42 -23.69 -7.03
C VAL A 152 9.91 -24.33 -5.73
N PHE A 153 9.35 -23.55 -4.81
CA PHE A 153 8.92 -24.05 -3.50
C PHE A 153 7.49 -24.59 -3.51
N HIS A 154 6.69 -24.32 -4.54
CA HIS A 154 5.31 -24.77 -4.68
C HIS A 154 4.40 -24.37 -3.50
N TRP A 155 4.63 -23.17 -2.93
CA TRP A 155 3.83 -22.66 -1.81
C TRP A 155 2.44 -22.13 -2.23
N GLY A 156 2.10 -22.22 -3.51
CA GLY A 156 0.78 -21.83 -4.03
C GLY A 156 0.43 -20.38 -3.69
N VAL A 157 -0.80 -20.17 -3.24
CA VAL A 157 -1.36 -18.84 -2.92
C VAL A 157 -0.62 -18.12 -1.79
N ALA A 158 -0.14 -18.88 -0.79
CA ALA A 158 0.66 -18.31 0.29
C ALA A 158 1.98 -17.72 -0.23
N GLY A 159 2.60 -18.38 -1.21
CA GLY A 159 3.82 -17.90 -1.86
C GLY A 159 3.61 -16.57 -2.56
N ALA A 160 2.53 -16.44 -3.35
CA ALA A 160 2.15 -15.20 -4.01
C ALA A 160 1.89 -14.06 -3.00
N ALA A 161 1.14 -14.35 -1.92
CA ALA A 161 0.85 -13.36 -0.88
C ALA A 161 2.12 -12.86 -0.18
N ILE A 162 3.05 -13.75 0.14
CA ILE A 162 4.33 -13.38 0.79
C ILE A 162 5.22 -12.60 -0.17
N ALA A 163 5.32 -12.99 -1.44
CA ALA A 163 6.08 -12.27 -2.46
C ALA A 163 5.58 -10.83 -2.63
N THR A 164 4.26 -10.66 -2.71
CA THR A 164 3.60 -9.35 -2.73
C THR A 164 3.92 -8.55 -1.47
N GLY A 165 3.79 -9.14 -0.29
CA GLY A 165 4.09 -8.48 0.98
C GLY A 165 5.53 -8.00 1.08
N ILE A 166 6.51 -8.83 0.70
CA ILE A 166 7.92 -8.46 0.71
C ILE A 166 8.21 -7.33 -0.28
N SER A 167 7.62 -7.38 -1.48
CA SER A 167 7.77 -6.30 -2.47
C SER A 167 7.21 -4.98 -1.97
N GLN A 168 6.10 -4.99 -1.24
CA GLN A 168 5.52 -3.81 -0.60
C GLN A 168 6.43 -3.26 0.51
N ILE A 169 7.09 -4.13 1.29
CA ILE A 169 8.12 -3.70 2.25
C ILE A 169 9.24 -2.97 1.53
N VAL A 170 9.76 -3.53 0.43
CA VAL A 170 10.80 -2.87 -0.38
C VAL A 170 10.31 -1.49 -0.85
N GLY A 171 9.10 -1.41 -1.40
CA GLY A 171 8.51 -0.17 -1.89
C GLY A 171 8.23 0.89 -0.82
N GLY A 172 7.88 0.47 0.40
CA GLY A 172 7.56 1.36 1.51
C GLY A 172 8.77 1.71 2.39
N VAL A 173 9.64 0.74 2.69
CA VAL A 173 10.75 0.94 3.64
C VAL A 173 11.95 1.64 2.99
N LEU A 174 12.26 1.39 1.71
CA LEU A 174 13.38 2.06 1.05
C LEU A 174 13.24 3.59 1.06
N PRO A 175 12.08 4.18 0.66
CA PRO A 175 11.89 5.64 0.79
C PRO A 175 11.91 6.12 2.24
N LEU A 176 11.33 5.33 3.18
CA LEU A 176 11.35 5.69 4.60
C LEU A 176 12.79 5.82 5.10
N VAL A 177 13.65 4.85 4.81
CA VAL A 177 15.09 4.89 5.17
C VAL A 177 15.79 6.06 4.50
N TYR A 178 15.45 6.38 3.24
CA TYR A 178 15.99 7.55 2.54
C TYR A 178 15.66 8.85 3.27
N PHE A 179 14.41 9.06 3.70
CA PHE A 179 13.98 10.27 4.39
C PHE A 179 14.41 10.33 5.87
N LEU A 180 14.69 9.17 6.50
CA LEU A 180 15.24 9.11 7.86
C LEU A 180 16.73 9.48 7.92
N ARG A 181 17.46 9.28 6.83
CA ARG A 181 18.88 9.63 6.72
C ARG A 181 19.05 11.09 6.24
N PRO A 182 20.16 11.76 6.57
CA PRO A 182 20.50 13.03 5.93
C PRO A 182 20.50 12.85 4.41
N ASN A 183 19.69 13.62 3.71
CA ASN A 183 19.49 13.50 2.28
C ASN A 183 19.44 14.90 1.62
N SER A 184 19.54 14.90 0.29
CA SER A 184 19.55 16.13 -0.53
C SER A 184 18.17 16.50 -1.07
N SER A 185 17.08 15.96 -0.50
CA SER A 185 15.74 16.32 -0.93
C SER A 185 15.21 17.57 -0.23
N LEU A 186 14.17 18.16 -0.79
CA LEU A 186 13.48 19.29 -0.18
C LEU A 186 12.73 18.92 1.09
N LEU A 187 12.33 17.63 1.22
CA LEU A 187 11.57 17.09 2.33
C LEU A 187 12.47 16.30 3.29
N GLN A 188 12.25 16.49 4.57
CA GLN A 188 12.94 15.78 5.65
C GLN A 188 11.96 15.44 6.76
N LEU A 189 12.14 14.26 7.38
CA LEU A 189 11.38 13.89 8.56
C LEU A 189 11.88 14.71 9.77
N THR A 190 10.95 15.39 10.43
CA THR A 190 11.23 16.27 11.58
C THR A 190 10.38 15.89 12.77
N LYS A 191 10.86 16.17 13.97
CA LYS A 191 10.03 15.99 15.18
C LYS A 191 8.86 16.96 15.15
N THR A 192 7.64 16.42 15.23
CA THR A 192 6.41 17.22 15.26
C THR A 192 5.37 16.56 16.16
N LYS A 193 4.41 17.34 16.64
CA LYS A 193 3.21 16.81 17.30
C LYS A 193 2.16 16.48 16.23
N LEU A 194 1.42 15.41 16.43
CA LEU A 194 0.31 15.08 15.54
C LEU A 194 -0.82 16.08 15.73
N GLU A 195 -1.16 16.79 14.67
CA GLU A 195 -2.30 17.70 14.60
C GLU A 195 -3.35 17.14 13.65
N LEU A 196 -4.59 17.07 14.12
CA LEU A 196 -5.67 16.48 13.33
C LEU A 196 -6.03 17.32 12.09
N ARG A 197 -5.94 18.64 12.20
CA ARG A 197 -6.36 19.57 11.13
C ARG A 197 -5.59 19.38 9.80
N PRO A 198 -4.25 19.31 9.77
CA PRO A 198 -3.51 19.03 8.53
C PRO A 198 -3.81 17.66 7.95
N ILE A 199 -4.03 16.65 8.81
CA ILE A 199 -4.36 15.28 8.39
C ILE A 199 -5.73 15.26 7.71
N LEU A 200 -6.74 15.92 8.29
CA LEU A 200 -8.07 16.05 7.68
C LEU A 200 -8.02 16.86 6.39
N GLN A 201 -7.21 17.90 6.31
CA GLN A 201 -7.00 18.67 5.09
C GLN A 201 -6.38 17.81 3.98
N ALA A 202 -5.35 17.01 4.29
CA ALA A 202 -4.75 16.07 3.35
C ALA A 202 -5.77 15.01 2.90
N SER A 203 -6.55 14.45 3.83
CA SER A 203 -7.61 13.50 3.51
C SER A 203 -8.66 14.10 2.57
N GLY A 204 -9.10 15.32 2.83
CA GLY A 204 -10.06 16.03 1.98
C GLY A 204 -9.52 16.29 0.56
N ASN A 205 -8.27 16.76 0.46
CA ASN A 205 -7.63 16.99 -0.84
C ASN A 205 -7.44 15.70 -1.66
N GLY A 206 -7.21 14.56 -1.01
CA GLY A 206 -7.02 13.28 -1.68
C GLY A 206 -8.27 12.40 -1.76
N ALA A 207 -9.44 12.88 -1.31
CA ALA A 207 -10.67 12.10 -1.27
C ALA A 207 -11.10 11.58 -2.65
N SER A 208 -10.85 12.34 -3.72
CA SER A 208 -11.11 11.93 -5.10
C SER A 208 -10.36 10.64 -5.48
N GLU A 209 -9.12 10.50 -5.03
CA GLU A 209 -8.31 9.30 -5.29
C GLU A 209 -8.88 8.07 -4.57
N LEU A 210 -9.34 8.24 -3.33
CA LEU A 210 -10.00 7.16 -2.59
C LEU A 210 -11.27 6.72 -3.33
N VAL A 211 -12.12 7.67 -3.73
CA VAL A 211 -13.36 7.38 -4.48
C VAL A 211 -13.04 6.66 -5.80
N SER A 212 -12.03 7.12 -6.54
CA SER A 212 -11.60 6.50 -7.80
C SER A 212 -11.12 5.06 -7.59
N ASN A 213 -10.33 4.81 -6.54
CA ASN A 213 -9.85 3.45 -6.20
C ASN A 213 -10.99 2.54 -5.76
N VAL A 214 -11.92 3.03 -4.95
CA VAL A 214 -13.12 2.27 -4.53
C VAL A 214 -13.97 1.92 -5.76
N THR A 215 -14.23 2.89 -6.64
CA THR A 215 -15.00 2.69 -7.86
C THR A 215 -14.34 1.64 -8.77
N ALA A 216 -13.03 1.78 -9.02
CA ALA A 216 -12.28 0.81 -9.81
C ALA A 216 -12.31 -0.59 -9.20
N SER A 217 -12.24 -0.70 -7.87
CA SER A 217 -12.32 -1.97 -7.15
C SER A 217 -13.70 -2.62 -7.31
N VAL A 218 -14.77 -1.85 -7.16
CA VAL A 218 -16.15 -2.33 -7.32
C VAL A 218 -16.41 -2.76 -8.77
N VAL A 219 -15.99 -1.97 -9.75
CA VAL A 219 -16.10 -2.34 -11.18
C VAL A 219 -15.29 -3.60 -11.50
N GLY A 220 -14.15 -3.79 -10.86
CA GLY A 220 -13.34 -4.99 -11.05
C GLY A 220 -13.91 -6.26 -10.41
N MET A 221 -14.94 -6.15 -9.57
CA MET A 221 -15.69 -7.27 -8.98
C MET A 221 -16.88 -7.73 -9.84
N LEU A 222 -17.39 -6.86 -10.75
CA LEU A 222 -18.49 -7.15 -11.67
C LEU A 222 -18.02 -7.84 -12.94
#